data_ee19faa5c32e417894f76884023ff16c
#
_entry.id   ee19faa5c32e417894f76884023ff16c
#
_cell.length_a   1.000
_cell.length_b   1.000
_cell.length_c   1.000
_cell.angle_alpha   90.00
_cell.angle_beta   90.00
_cell.angle_gamma   90.00
#
_symmetry.space_group_name_H-M   'P 1'
#
loop_
_entity.id
_entity.type
_entity.pdbx_description
1 polymer ?
#
loop_
_entity_poly.entity_id
_entity_poly.type
_entity_poly.pdbx_seq_one_letter_code
_entity_poly.pdbx_strand_id
1 'polypeptide(L)' 'MTDADLTYEAATARLEAIIKRLDSGEAGLRETLELVREGRGLVEFCAGELVAVGKGLEDLRLEELVARLEQS' A
#
# COMPACT_ATOMS: atom_id res chain seq x y z
N MET A 1 -4.42 -16.74 10.24
CA MET A 1 -3.34 -15.93 9.71
C MET A 1 -2.97 -14.84 10.69
N THR A 2 -1.70 -14.70 11.00
CA THR A 2 -1.25 -13.69 11.95
C THR A 2 -0.74 -12.46 11.20
N ASP A 3 -0.68 -11.31 11.88
CA ASP A 3 -0.18 -10.07 11.30
C ASP A 3 1.27 -10.21 10.80
N ALA A 4 2.01 -11.16 11.35
CA ALA A 4 3.39 -11.43 10.93
C ALA A 4 3.49 -11.89 9.47
N ASP A 5 2.40 -12.41 8.91
CA ASP A 5 2.37 -12.86 7.51
C ASP A 5 1.90 -11.77 6.54
N LEU A 6 1.55 -10.60 7.05
CA LEU A 6 1.08 -9.51 6.19
C LEU A 6 2.26 -8.85 5.48
N THR A 7 2.24 -8.89 4.15
CA THR A 7 3.22 -8.25 3.30
C THR A 7 2.51 -7.22 2.41
N TYR A 8 3.29 -6.35 1.77
CA TYR A 8 2.74 -5.39 0.83
C TYR A 8 1.98 -6.11 -0.29
N GLU A 9 2.55 -7.18 -0.83
CA GLU A 9 1.93 -7.96 -1.90
C GLU A 9 0.63 -8.61 -1.45
N ALA A 10 0.62 -9.19 -0.25
CA ALA A 10 -0.59 -9.80 0.29
C ALA A 10 -1.67 -8.75 0.57
N ALA A 11 -1.29 -7.60 1.12
CA ALA A 11 -2.23 -6.52 1.39
C ALA A 11 -2.83 -5.98 0.09
N THR A 12 -2.02 -5.81 -0.95
CA THR A 12 -2.47 -5.35 -2.26
C THR A 12 -3.45 -6.34 -2.89
N ALA A 13 -3.13 -7.62 -2.82
CA ALA A 13 -4.01 -8.67 -3.36
C ALA A 13 -5.36 -8.68 -2.63
N ARG A 14 -5.33 -8.50 -1.30
CA ARG A 14 -6.57 -8.45 -0.52
C ARG A 14 -7.38 -7.20 -0.86
N LEU A 15 -6.72 -6.05 -1.04
CA LEU A 15 -7.41 -4.82 -1.47
C LEU A 15 -8.08 -4.99 -2.81
N GLU A 16 -7.42 -5.63 -3.77
CA GLU A 16 -8.02 -5.91 -5.07
C GLU A 16 -9.27 -6.76 -4.94
N ALA A 17 -9.23 -7.78 -4.09
CA ALA A 17 -10.39 -8.63 -3.84
C ALA A 17 -11.54 -7.84 -3.23
N ILE A 18 -11.24 -6.94 -2.28
CA ILE A 18 -12.25 -6.08 -1.65
C ILE A 18 -12.87 -5.16 -2.68
N ILE A 19 -12.05 -4.53 -3.52
CA ILE A 19 -12.55 -3.63 -4.57
C ILE A 19 -13.47 -4.36 -5.53
N LYS A 20 -13.07 -5.56 -5.97
CA LYS A 20 -13.90 -6.36 -6.86
C LYS A 20 -15.24 -6.71 -6.23
N ARG A 21 -15.23 -7.06 -4.95
CA ARG A 21 -16.47 -7.38 -4.24
C ARG A 21 -17.37 -6.17 -4.12
N LEU A 22 -16.83 -5.01 -3.81
CA LEU A 22 -17.61 -3.78 -3.73
C LEU A 22 -18.14 -3.35 -5.09
N ASP A 23 -17.34 -3.49 -6.13
CA ASP A 23 -17.75 -3.15 -7.50
C ASP A 23 -18.86 -4.06 -8.03
N SER A 24 -18.96 -5.28 -7.52
CA SER A 24 -20.01 -6.21 -7.96
C SER A 24 -21.42 -5.71 -7.61
N GLY A 25 -21.52 -4.85 -6.59
CA GLY A 25 -22.80 -4.34 -6.12
C GLY A 25 -23.61 -5.38 -5.35
N GLU A 26 -23.05 -6.56 -5.08
CA GLU A 26 -23.74 -7.65 -4.39
C GLU A 26 -23.55 -7.62 -2.88
N ALA A 27 -22.59 -6.82 -2.38
CA ALA A 27 -22.36 -6.74 -0.95
C ALA A 27 -23.47 -5.96 -0.26
N GLY A 28 -23.99 -6.53 0.82
CA GLY A 28 -24.97 -5.85 1.65
C GLY A 28 -24.30 -4.73 2.46
N LEU A 29 -25.13 -3.93 3.14
CA LEU A 29 -24.62 -2.79 3.91
C LEU A 29 -23.60 -3.22 4.97
N ARG A 30 -23.89 -4.27 5.72
CA ARG A 30 -22.99 -4.74 6.78
C ARG A 30 -21.67 -5.23 6.20
N GLU A 31 -21.74 -6.02 5.14
CA GLU A 31 -20.54 -6.51 4.47
C GLU A 31 -19.71 -5.35 3.91
N THR A 32 -20.38 -4.37 3.29
CA THR A 32 -19.72 -3.18 2.76
C THR A 32 -18.94 -2.44 3.84
N LEU A 33 -19.56 -2.24 5.01
CA LEU A 33 -18.88 -1.56 6.13
C LEU A 33 -17.68 -2.36 6.62
N GLU A 34 -17.80 -3.67 6.72
CA GLU A 34 -16.69 -4.53 7.14
C GLU A 34 -15.54 -4.47 6.14
N LEU A 35 -15.85 -4.54 4.84
CA LEU A 35 -14.85 -4.49 3.79
C LEU A 35 -14.15 -3.12 3.75
N VAL A 36 -14.90 -2.03 3.94
CA VAL A 36 -14.33 -0.69 3.96
C VAL A 36 -13.38 -0.53 5.15
N ARG A 37 -13.73 -1.05 6.32
CA ARG A 37 -12.86 -1.01 7.48
C ARG A 37 -11.58 -1.81 7.26
N GLU A 38 -11.71 -3.01 6.72
CA GLU A 38 -10.55 -3.84 6.40
C GLU A 38 -9.69 -3.15 5.35
N GLY A 39 -10.31 -2.64 4.30
CA GLY A 39 -9.61 -1.94 3.23
C GLY A 39 -8.84 -0.72 3.73
N ARG A 40 -9.44 0.03 4.64
CA ARG A 40 -8.79 1.19 5.23
C ARG A 40 -7.51 0.80 5.96
N GLY A 41 -7.57 -0.25 6.77
CA GLY A 41 -6.38 -0.74 7.47
C GLY A 41 -5.30 -1.20 6.52
N LEU A 42 -5.69 -1.88 5.42
CA LEU A 42 -4.75 -2.32 4.40
C LEU A 42 -4.13 -1.14 3.66
N VAL A 43 -4.91 -0.12 3.35
CA VAL A 43 -4.40 1.10 2.71
C VAL A 43 -3.39 1.79 3.61
N GLU A 44 -3.68 1.90 4.90
CA GLU A 44 -2.74 2.49 5.86
C GLU A 44 -1.44 1.69 5.93
N PHE A 45 -1.54 0.37 5.93
CA PHE A 45 -0.35 -0.49 5.90
C PHE A 45 0.46 -0.27 4.63
N CYS A 46 -0.19 -0.29 3.46
CA CYS A 46 0.48 -0.09 2.18
C CYS A 46 1.10 1.31 2.08
N ALA A 47 0.40 2.32 2.56
CA ALA A 47 0.92 3.69 2.56
C ALA A 47 2.18 3.80 3.41
N GLY A 48 2.20 3.14 4.57
CA GLY A 48 3.39 3.10 5.41
C GLY A 48 4.58 2.47 4.71
N GLU A 49 4.34 1.35 4.02
CA GLU A 49 5.39 0.68 3.25
C GLU A 49 5.90 1.56 2.09
N LEU A 50 4.99 2.21 1.38
CA LEU A 50 5.35 3.09 0.28
C LEU A 50 6.13 4.32 0.74
N VAL A 51 5.78 4.88 1.90
CA VAL A 51 6.53 6.00 2.47
C VAL A 51 7.95 5.57 2.79
N ALA A 52 8.12 4.39 3.40
CA ALA A 52 9.45 3.88 3.73
C ALA A 52 10.30 3.66 2.48
N VAL A 53 9.71 3.05 1.44
CA VAL A 53 10.40 2.82 0.16
C VAL A 53 10.70 4.14 -0.54
N GLY A 54 9.71 5.05 -0.58
CA GLY A 54 9.87 6.34 -1.22
C GLY A 54 10.96 7.19 -0.58
N LYS A 55 11.06 7.14 0.74
CA LYS A 55 12.11 7.85 1.47
C LYS A 55 13.49 7.31 1.11
N GLY A 56 13.62 5.99 1.02
CA GLY A 56 14.88 5.38 0.59
C GLY A 56 15.24 5.76 -0.83
N LEU A 57 14.25 5.79 -1.73
CA LEU A 57 14.47 6.20 -3.12
C LEU A 57 14.87 7.67 -3.23
N GLU A 58 14.24 8.53 -2.43
CA GLU A 58 14.59 9.95 -2.42
C GLU A 58 16.05 10.17 -1.98
N ASP A 59 16.47 9.45 -0.95
CA ASP A 59 17.85 9.53 -0.48
C ASP A 59 18.83 9.09 -1.55
N LEU A 60 18.53 8.03 -2.28
CA LEU A 60 19.35 7.56 -3.38
C LEU A 60 19.43 8.57 -4.51
N ARG A 61 18.32 9.18 -4.87
CA ARG A 61 18.27 10.18 -5.92
C ARG A 61 19.09 11.42 -5.58
N LEU A 62 18.99 11.86 -4.34
CA LEU A 62 19.75 13.01 -3.88
C LEU A 62 21.25 12.75 -3.98
N GLU A 63 21.70 11.57 -3.59
CA GLU A 63 23.10 11.19 -3.71
C GLU A 63 23.57 11.18 -5.16
N GLU A 64 22.74 10.65 -6.07
CA GLU A 64 23.06 10.64 -7.49
C GLU A 64 23.16 12.04 -8.06
N LEU A 65 22.24 12.93 -7.68
CA LEU A 65 22.26 14.32 -8.14
C LEU A 65 23.49 15.05 -7.67
N VAL A 66 23.84 14.87 -6.41
CA VAL A 66 25.05 15.49 -5.85
C VAL A 66 26.29 15.00 -6.60
N ALA A 67 26.37 13.69 -6.85
CA ALA A 67 27.49 13.11 -7.59
C ALA A 67 27.62 13.71 -9.00
N ARG A 68 26.47 13.89 -9.69
CA ARG A 68 26.47 14.49 -11.02
C ARG A 68 26.92 15.94 -11.00
N LEU A 69 26.46 16.69 -10.02
CA LEU A 69 26.82 18.10 -9.88
C LEU A 69 28.31 18.24 -9.60
N GLU A 70 28.87 17.35 -8.81
CA GLU A 70 30.31 17.38 -8.52
C GLU A 70 31.16 17.03 -9.73
N GLN A 71 30.63 16.21 -10.64
CA GLN A 71 31.36 15.80 -11.84
C GLN A 71 31.28 16.82 -12.96
N SER A 72 30.34 17.71 -12.90
CA SER A 72 30.21 18.75 -13.91
C SER A 72 30.92 20.03 -13.50
#